data_23e432100f37ce4553f6f59cbf632237
#
_entry.id   23e432100f37ce4553f6f59cbf632237
#
_cell.length_a   1.000
_cell.length_b   1.000
_cell.length_c   1.000
_cell.angle_alpha   90.00
_cell.angle_beta   90.00
_cell.angle_gamma   90.00
#
_symmetry.space_group_name_H-M   'P 1'
#
loop_
_entity.id
_entity.type
_entity.pdbx_description
1 polymer ?
#
loop_
_entity_poly.entity_id
_entity_poly.type
_entity_poly.pdbx_seq_one_letter_code
_entity_poly.pdbx_strand_id
1 'polypeptide(L)'
;MIPRNIITFLVSFFVFSPIWSAKAPSSKQQLEKIATHIVVGNVQAIYSYKQSEGIPLVSGYVYDRKVAEVKIKRIEKGKIAENLVYARYWSRSWKGIGLPHPGGQSYDPQPKVGQTCRFYLAKNASDGWSSKDSNQDGGYNILYVNGVEPISK
;
A
#
# COMPACT_ATOMS: atom_id res chain seq x y z
N MET A 1 -67.64 14.38 5.52
CA MET A 1 -66.56 14.74 4.59
C MET A 1 -65.28 14.86 5.39
N ILE A 2 -64.42 13.88 5.27
CA ILE A 2 -63.15 13.81 5.98
C ILE A 2 -62.05 13.97 4.94
N PRO A 3 -61.15 14.93 5.05
CA PRO A 3 -59.97 14.96 4.16
C PRO A 3 -58.91 14.01 4.73
N ARG A 4 -58.55 13.03 3.93
CA ARG A 4 -57.44 12.08 4.20
C ARG A 4 -56.13 12.82 3.96
N ASN A 5 -55.40 13.09 5.05
CA ASN A 5 -54.04 13.56 4.98
C ASN A 5 -53.14 12.36 4.54
N ILE A 6 -52.62 12.44 3.36
CA ILE A 6 -51.58 11.55 2.86
C ILE A 6 -50.26 12.05 3.40
N ILE A 7 -49.75 11.37 4.41
CA ILE A 7 -48.39 11.60 4.89
C ILE A 7 -47.46 10.85 3.95
N THR A 8 -46.79 11.59 3.09
CA THR A 8 -45.74 11.06 2.24
C THR A 8 -44.47 10.90 3.06
N PHE A 9 -44.15 9.66 3.43
CA PHE A 9 -42.90 9.31 4.08
C PHE A 9 -41.82 9.34 3.02
N LEU A 10 -41.00 10.39 3.01
CA LEU A 10 -39.81 10.50 2.17
C LEU A 10 -38.69 9.70 2.89
N VAL A 11 -38.54 8.45 2.50
CA VAL A 11 -37.42 7.62 2.98
C VAL A 11 -36.18 8.05 2.20
N SER A 12 -35.38 8.91 2.81
CA SER A 12 -34.05 9.24 2.29
C SER A 12 -33.16 8.02 2.46
N PHE A 13 -32.99 7.25 1.39
CA PHE A 13 -31.93 6.24 1.30
C PHE A 13 -30.59 6.97 1.27
N PHE A 14 -29.96 7.11 2.43
CA PHE A 14 -28.53 7.40 2.50
C PHE A 14 -27.79 6.17 1.97
N VAL A 15 -27.43 6.20 0.71
CA VAL A 15 -26.49 5.26 0.13
C VAL A 15 -25.12 5.59 0.73
N PHE A 16 -24.76 4.88 1.81
CA PHE A 16 -23.39 4.85 2.28
C PHE A 16 -22.54 4.16 1.22
N SER A 17 -22.04 4.95 0.27
CA SER A 17 -20.96 4.49 -0.58
C SER A 17 -19.76 4.20 0.35
N PRO A 18 -19.20 2.98 0.36
CA PRO A 18 -17.98 2.75 1.08
C PRO A 18 -16.91 3.65 0.45
N ILE A 19 -16.53 4.70 1.15
CA ILE A 19 -15.39 5.53 0.78
C ILE A 19 -14.18 4.63 0.99
N TRP A 20 -13.71 4.03 -0.08
CA TRP A 20 -12.42 3.36 -0.11
C TRP A 20 -11.37 4.46 0.01
N SER A 21 -11.14 4.88 1.23
CA SER A 21 -10.14 5.85 1.57
C SER A 21 -8.78 5.24 1.24
N ALA A 22 -8.08 5.85 0.28
CA ALA A 22 -6.66 5.62 0.13
C ALA A 22 -6.02 5.81 1.51
N LYS A 23 -5.22 4.85 1.96
CA LYS A 23 -4.53 4.98 3.25
C LYS A 23 -3.67 6.24 3.19
N ALA A 24 -4.05 7.24 3.98
CA ALA A 24 -3.29 8.48 4.09
C ALA A 24 -1.85 8.19 4.56
N PRO A 25 -0.87 9.02 4.16
CA PRO A 25 0.47 8.93 4.71
C PRO A 25 0.42 8.95 6.24
N SER A 26 1.17 8.06 6.88
CA SER A 26 1.21 7.97 8.34
C SER A 26 2.33 8.85 8.89
N SER A 27 2.15 9.37 10.11
CA SER A 27 3.23 10.09 10.77
C SER A 27 4.40 9.14 11.08
N LYS A 28 5.61 9.68 11.16
CA LYS A 28 6.80 8.89 11.53
C LYS A 28 6.61 8.16 12.85
N GLN A 29 6.07 8.81 13.86
CA GLN A 29 5.79 8.22 15.17
C GLN A 29 4.80 7.06 15.08
N GLN A 30 3.79 7.18 14.22
CA GLN A 30 2.84 6.11 14.00
C GLN A 30 3.49 4.94 13.27
N LEU A 31 4.31 5.19 12.24
CA LEU A 31 5.09 4.15 11.55
C LEU A 31 6.01 3.41 12.52
N GLU A 32 6.75 4.15 13.37
CA GLU A 32 7.63 3.55 14.38
C GLU A 32 6.85 2.68 15.39
N LYS A 33 5.65 3.12 15.78
CA LYS A 33 4.80 2.38 16.72
C LYS A 33 4.31 1.06 16.16
N ILE A 34 3.79 1.07 14.93
CA ILE A 34 3.13 -0.09 14.31
C ILE A 34 4.09 -1.04 13.58
N ALA A 35 5.26 -0.56 13.14
CA ALA A 35 6.25 -1.39 12.49
C ALA A 35 6.69 -2.53 13.43
N THR A 36 6.69 -3.74 12.92
CA THR A 36 7.30 -4.89 13.62
C THR A 36 8.82 -4.88 13.47
N HIS A 37 9.31 -4.36 12.34
CA HIS A 37 10.72 -4.22 12.02
C HIS A 37 11.01 -2.85 11.43
N ILE A 38 12.14 -2.27 11.78
CA ILE A 38 12.67 -1.05 11.16
C ILE A 38 14.11 -1.35 10.75
N VAL A 39 14.37 -1.24 9.46
CA VAL A 39 15.65 -1.62 8.86
C VAL A 39 16.21 -0.48 8.05
N VAL A 40 17.47 -0.18 8.22
CA VAL A 40 18.24 0.66 7.32
C VAL A 40 19.08 -0.24 6.42
N GLY A 41 18.94 -0.08 5.12
CA GLY A 41 19.64 -0.94 4.17
C GLY A 41 19.78 -0.30 2.79
N ASN A 42 20.62 -0.94 1.99
CA ASN A 42 20.84 -0.55 0.59
C ASN A 42 20.02 -1.46 -0.33
N VAL A 43 19.28 -0.86 -1.24
CA VAL A 43 18.47 -1.58 -2.23
C VAL A 43 19.40 -2.19 -3.28
N GLN A 44 19.44 -3.50 -3.36
CA GLN A 44 20.29 -4.24 -4.30
C GLN A 44 19.58 -4.47 -5.64
N ALA A 45 18.31 -4.86 -5.57
CA ALA A 45 17.49 -5.16 -6.73
C ALA A 45 16.01 -4.81 -6.46
N ILE A 46 15.25 -4.64 -7.52
CA ILE A 46 13.79 -4.48 -7.48
C ILE A 46 13.21 -5.42 -8.51
N TYR A 47 12.41 -6.35 -8.04
CA TYR A 47 11.63 -7.27 -8.86
C TYR A 47 10.22 -6.71 -9.03
N SER A 48 9.64 -6.80 -10.21
CA SER A 48 8.28 -6.32 -10.44
C SER A 48 7.43 -7.31 -11.20
N TYR A 49 6.14 -7.34 -10.86
CA TYR A 49 5.12 -8.14 -11.52
C TYR A 49 3.89 -7.27 -11.77
N LYS A 50 3.52 -7.14 -13.05
CA LYS A 50 2.37 -6.34 -13.45
C LYS A 50 1.11 -7.19 -13.51
N GLN A 51 0.04 -6.71 -12.90
CA GLN A 51 -1.28 -7.32 -12.95
C GLN A 51 -2.31 -6.27 -13.34
N SER A 52 -3.09 -6.55 -14.35
CA SER A 52 -4.20 -5.70 -14.77
C SER A 52 -5.47 -6.09 -14.02
N GLU A 53 -6.18 -5.11 -13.50
CA GLU A 53 -7.53 -5.26 -12.96
C GLU A 53 -8.51 -4.42 -13.76
N GLY A 54 -9.65 -5.01 -14.10
CA GLY A 54 -10.69 -4.39 -14.90
C GLY A 54 -10.74 -4.92 -16.34
N ILE A 55 -11.67 -4.36 -17.10
CA ILE A 55 -11.84 -4.69 -18.52
C ILE A 55 -10.83 -3.86 -19.31
N PRO A 56 -9.90 -4.49 -20.05
CA PRO A 56 -8.95 -3.77 -20.89
C PRO A 56 -9.68 -2.79 -21.81
N LEU A 57 -9.16 -1.56 -21.93
CA LEU A 57 -9.67 -0.44 -22.74
C LEU A 57 -10.87 0.34 -22.18
N VAL A 58 -11.65 -0.20 -21.25
CA VAL A 58 -12.83 0.50 -20.72
C VAL A 58 -12.56 1.13 -19.36
N SER A 59 -12.12 0.34 -18.42
CA SER A 59 -11.75 0.82 -17.10
C SER A 59 -10.73 -0.14 -16.50
N GLY A 60 -9.65 0.37 -15.97
CA GLY A 60 -8.72 -0.53 -15.34
C GLY A 60 -7.50 0.15 -14.74
N TYR A 61 -7.09 -0.40 -13.62
CA TYR A 61 -5.80 -0.12 -13.05
C TYR A 61 -4.82 -1.24 -13.40
N VAL A 62 -3.61 -0.86 -13.72
CA VAL A 62 -2.49 -1.77 -13.76
C VAL A 62 -1.72 -1.63 -12.46
N TYR A 63 -1.67 -2.70 -11.70
CA TYR A 63 -0.87 -2.82 -10.49
C TYR A 63 0.50 -3.35 -10.83
N ASP A 64 1.51 -2.64 -10.41
CA ASP A 64 2.89 -3.07 -10.47
C ASP A 64 3.31 -3.47 -9.05
N ARG A 65 3.27 -4.77 -8.79
CA ARG A 65 3.67 -5.36 -7.51
C ARG A 65 5.18 -5.51 -7.51
N LYS A 66 5.82 -4.97 -6.50
CA LYS A 66 7.27 -4.87 -6.42
C LYS A 66 7.80 -5.49 -5.16
N VAL A 67 8.98 -6.05 -5.27
CA VAL A 67 9.77 -6.54 -4.13
C VAL A 67 11.15 -5.91 -4.20
N ALA A 68 11.50 -5.12 -3.20
CA ALA A 68 12.85 -4.60 -3.05
C ALA A 68 13.70 -5.62 -2.26
N GLU A 69 14.81 -6.04 -2.84
CA GLU A 69 15.85 -6.79 -2.16
C GLU A 69 16.77 -5.79 -1.48
N VAL A 70 16.83 -5.84 -0.15
CA VAL A 70 17.53 -4.84 0.66
C VAL A 70 18.62 -5.52 1.47
N LYS A 71 19.88 -5.14 1.23
CA LYS A 71 21.02 -5.53 2.05
C LYS A 71 21.03 -4.71 3.33
N ILE A 72 20.87 -5.37 4.45
CA ILE A 72 20.77 -4.74 5.77
C ILE A 72 22.10 -4.12 6.16
N LYS A 73 22.05 -2.85 6.56
CA LYS A 73 23.17 -2.14 7.20
C LYS A 73 22.98 -2.04 8.71
N ARG A 74 21.74 -1.86 9.15
CA ARG A 74 21.39 -1.71 10.56
C ARG A 74 19.93 -2.09 10.78
N ILE A 75 19.65 -2.77 11.87
CA ILE A 75 18.30 -3.04 12.36
C ILE A 75 18.05 -2.09 13.52
N GLU A 76 17.01 -1.27 13.43
CA GLU A 76 16.62 -0.31 14.46
C GLU A 76 15.49 -0.85 15.33
N LYS A 77 14.69 -1.78 14.79
CA LYS A 77 13.62 -2.47 15.52
C LYS A 77 13.43 -3.88 14.98
N GLY A 78 13.07 -4.81 15.86
CA GLY A 78 12.84 -6.20 15.50
C GLY A 78 14.12 -7.03 15.45
N LYS A 79 14.00 -8.28 15.01
CA LYS A 79 15.13 -9.22 14.85
C LYS A 79 15.02 -9.88 13.48
N ILE A 80 16.10 -9.84 12.71
CA ILE A 80 16.23 -10.50 11.40
C ILE A 80 17.57 -11.23 11.45
N ALA A 81 17.55 -12.54 11.19
CA ALA A 81 18.76 -13.35 11.24
C ALA A 81 19.60 -13.21 9.96
N GLU A 82 18.95 -12.95 8.85
CA GLU A 82 19.56 -12.80 7.54
C GLU A 82 20.16 -11.41 7.36
N ASN A 83 21.09 -11.28 6.43
CA ASN A 83 21.66 -9.99 6.03
C ASN A 83 20.88 -9.30 4.88
N LEU A 84 19.85 -9.97 4.39
CA LEU A 84 18.95 -9.51 3.33
C LEU A 84 17.52 -9.52 3.84
N VAL A 85 16.73 -8.57 3.35
CA VAL A 85 15.28 -8.54 3.55
C VAL A 85 14.59 -8.24 2.22
N TYR A 86 13.46 -8.90 2.00
CA TYR A 86 12.60 -8.69 0.85
C TYR A 86 11.39 -7.86 1.26
N ALA A 87 11.34 -6.62 0.80
CA ALA A 87 10.34 -5.64 1.17
C ALA A 87 9.36 -5.42 0.02
N ARG A 88 8.10 -5.75 0.25
CA ARG A 88 7.02 -5.64 -0.74
C ARG A 88 6.37 -4.30 -0.70
N TYR A 89 6.04 -3.81 -1.88
CA TYR A 89 5.26 -2.61 -2.10
C TYR A 89 4.59 -2.68 -3.47
N TRP A 90 3.80 -1.69 -3.81
CA TRP A 90 3.13 -1.65 -5.11
C TRP A 90 2.97 -0.22 -5.62
N SER A 91 2.76 -0.11 -6.90
CA SER A 91 2.30 1.10 -7.55
C SER A 91 1.15 0.76 -8.48
N ARG A 92 0.31 1.73 -8.80
CA ARG A 92 -0.73 1.54 -9.77
C ARG A 92 -0.79 2.68 -10.76
N SER A 93 -1.18 2.37 -11.97
CA SER A 93 -1.40 3.34 -13.03
C SER A 93 -2.76 3.12 -13.66
N TRP A 94 -3.47 4.21 -13.96
CA TRP A 94 -4.71 4.15 -14.72
C TRP A 94 -4.39 3.92 -16.20
N LYS A 95 -5.11 2.98 -16.83
CA LYS A 95 -4.98 2.65 -18.25
C LYS A 95 -6.34 2.67 -18.97
N GLY A 96 -7.41 3.06 -18.29
CA GLY A 96 -8.74 3.16 -18.87
C GLY A 96 -8.98 4.45 -19.65
N ILE A 97 -10.13 4.51 -20.32
CA ILE A 97 -10.65 5.72 -20.97
C ILE A 97 -11.34 6.57 -19.90
N GLY A 98 -11.11 7.88 -19.92
CA GLY A 98 -11.70 8.84 -18.98
C GLY A 98 -10.81 9.14 -17.78
N LEU A 99 -11.39 9.81 -16.77
CA LEU A 99 -10.67 10.22 -15.58
C LEU A 99 -10.46 9.02 -14.63
N PRO A 100 -9.27 8.90 -14.03
CA PRO A 100 -9.02 7.88 -13.02
C PRO A 100 -9.94 8.11 -11.81
N HIS A 101 -10.51 7.04 -11.26
CA HIS A 101 -11.18 7.14 -9.98
C HIS A 101 -10.21 7.62 -8.90
N PRO A 102 -10.60 8.65 -8.11
CA PRO A 102 -9.80 9.05 -6.97
C PRO A 102 -9.77 7.90 -5.97
N GLY A 103 -8.62 7.47 -5.59
CA GLY A 103 -8.46 6.42 -4.59
C GLY A 103 -7.33 5.46 -4.90
N GLY A 104 -6.38 5.39 -4.03
CA GLY A 104 -5.21 4.53 -4.05
C GLY A 104 -3.97 5.27 -4.50
N GLN A 105 -3.24 5.70 -3.53
CA GLN A 105 -1.92 6.26 -3.74
C GLN A 105 -0.93 5.11 -3.92
N SER A 106 -0.02 5.27 -4.85
CA SER A 106 1.20 4.47 -4.91
C SER A 106 2.09 4.84 -3.73
N TYR A 107 3.03 3.95 -3.40
CA TYR A 107 4.07 4.29 -2.43
C TYR A 107 4.87 5.50 -2.91
N ASP A 108 5.09 6.44 -2.00
CA ASP A 108 5.89 7.64 -2.24
C ASP A 108 6.59 8.06 -0.94
N PRO A 109 7.93 8.09 -0.91
CA PRO A 109 8.82 7.72 -2.02
C PRO A 109 8.91 6.21 -2.27
N GLN A 110 9.17 5.84 -3.53
CA GLN A 110 9.53 4.46 -3.87
C GLN A 110 11.04 4.26 -3.73
N PRO A 111 11.49 3.11 -3.20
CA PRO A 111 12.92 2.79 -3.15
C PRO A 111 13.50 2.66 -4.56
N LYS A 112 14.78 2.99 -4.71
CA LYS A 112 15.52 2.86 -5.98
C LYS A 112 16.77 2.02 -5.77
N VAL A 113 17.16 1.23 -6.77
CA VAL A 113 18.39 0.44 -6.74
C VAL A 113 19.59 1.32 -6.45
N GLY A 114 20.47 0.89 -5.56
CA GLY A 114 21.64 1.62 -5.10
C GLY A 114 21.37 2.63 -3.98
N GLN A 115 20.10 2.94 -3.69
CA GLN A 115 19.72 3.88 -2.66
C GLN A 115 19.78 3.24 -1.27
N THR A 116 20.21 4.00 -0.28
CA THR A 116 20.09 3.63 1.13
C THR A 116 18.81 4.22 1.69
N CYS A 117 17.95 3.37 2.27
CA CYS A 117 16.68 3.80 2.83
C CYS A 117 16.47 3.19 4.22
N ARG A 118 15.65 3.87 5.01
CA ARG A 118 14.99 3.29 6.19
C ARG A 118 13.64 2.75 5.75
N PHE A 119 13.36 1.51 6.14
CA PHE A 119 12.14 0.79 5.82
C PHE A 119 11.37 0.51 7.11
N TYR A 120 10.11 0.90 7.14
CA TYR A 120 9.15 0.53 8.16
C TYR A 120 8.37 -0.68 7.69
N LEU A 121 8.61 -1.82 8.30
CA LEU A 121 8.18 -3.12 7.82
C LEU A 121 7.22 -3.81 8.80
N ALA A 122 6.30 -4.57 8.24
CA ALA A 122 5.50 -5.52 8.99
C ALA A 122 5.52 -6.89 8.33
N LYS A 123 5.70 -7.93 9.15
CA LYS A 123 5.52 -9.31 8.73
C LYS A 123 4.03 -9.65 8.81
N ASN A 124 3.51 -10.35 7.81
CA ASN A 124 2.11 -10.77 7.75
C ASN A 124 1.06 -9.64 7.72
N ALA A 125 1.45 -8.41 7.40
CA ALA A 125 0.50 -7.33 7.21
C ALA A 125 -0.05 -7.36 5.80
N SER A 126 -1.37 -7.43 5.67
CA SER A 126 -2.07 -7.26 4.41
C SER A 126 -2.08 -5.77 4.06
N ASP A 127 -1.14 -5.32 3.25
CA ASP A 127 -1.06 -3.92 2.84
C ASP A 127 -1.32 -3.76 1.34
N GLY A 128 -2.57 -4.00 0.93
CA GLY A 128 -3.03 -3.86 -0.45
C GLY A 128 -2.71 -5.05 -1.35
N TRP A 129 -2.06 -6.09 -0.84
CA TRP A 129 -1.97 -7.38 -1.49
C TRP A 129 -3.19 -8.21 -1.08
N SER A 130 -3.67 -9.10 -1.93
CA SER A 130 -4.83 -9.91 -1.61
C SER A 130 -4.59 -10.73 -0.35
N SER A 131 -5.65 -11.10 0.35
CA SER A 131 -5.59 -11.96 1.54
C SER A 131 -4.95 -13.34 1.28
N LYS A 132 -4.78 -13.71 0.00
CA LYS A 132 -4.09 -14.93 -0.43
C LYS A 132 -2.57 -14.76 -0.48
N ASP A 133 -2.08 -13.51 -0.49
CA ASP A 133 -0.66 -13.20 -0.47
C ASP A 133 -0.16 -12.98 0.96
N SER A 134 -0.65 -13.79 1.90
CA SER A 134 -0.04 -13.88 3.22
C SER A 134 1.44 -14.20 3.02
N ASN A 135 2.32 -13.52 3.73
CA ASN A 135 3.78 -13.63 3.64
C ASN A 135 4.32 -15.05 3.92
N GLN A 136 3.78 -16.05 3.26
CA GLN A 136 4.24 -17.43 3.38
C GLN A 136 5.66 -17.63 2.85
N ASP A 137 6.13 -16.70 2.02
CA ASP A 137 7.49 -16.66 1.48
C ASP A 137 8.52 -15.99 2.40
N GLY A 138 8.12 -15.61 3.62
CA GLY A 138 9.03 -14.98 4.60
C GLY A 138 9.32 -13.50 4.36
N GLY A 139 8.76 -12.87 3.33
CA GLY A 139 8.96 -11.46 3.04
C GLY A 139 8.25 -10.52 4.01
N TYR A 140 8.53 -9.24 3.89
CA TYR A 140 7.96 -8.15 4.68
C TYR A 140 7.18 -7.19 3.79
N ASN A 141 6.12 -6.60 4.32
CA ASN A 141 5.41 -5.53 3.64
C ASN A 141 5.89 -4.18 4.16
N ILE A 142 6.13 -3.25 3.25
CA ILE A 142 6.35 -1.85 3.59
C ILE A 142 5.03 -1.28 4.11
N LEU A 143 5.06 -0.65 5.27
CA LEU A 143 3.89 -0.08 5.91
C LEU A 143 3.48 1.22 5.25
N TYR A 144 2.19 1.37 4.98
CA TYR A 144 1.61 2.56 4.37
C TYR A 144 2.35 3.02 3.10
N VAL A 145 1.81 4.03 2.46
CA VAL A 145 2.39 4.57 1.21
C VAL A 145 3.74 5.28 1.41
N ASN A 146 4.05 5.68 2.63
CA ASN A 146 5.26 6.42 3.00
C ASN A 146 6.19 5.66 3.97
N GLY A 147 6.08 4.35 4.02
CA GLY A 147 6.93 3.51 4.89
C GLY A 147 8.37 3.31 4.41
N VAL A 148 8.84 4.16 3.50
CA VAL A 148 10.22 4.23 3.03
C VAL A 148 10.73 5.65 3.23
N GLU A 149 11.86 5.79 3.89
CA GLU A 149 12.53 7.07 4.11
C GLU A 149 13.93 7.00 3.46
N PRO A 150 14.15 7.70 2.31
CA PRO A 150 15.48 7.79 1.73
C PRO A 150 16.45 8.46 2.70
N ILE A 151 17.65 7.91 2.83
CA ILE A 151 18.71 8.48 3.65
C ILE A 151 19.73 9.10 2.68
N SER A 152 19.80 10.44 2.70
CA SER A 152 20.88 11.16 2.02
C SER A 152 22.23 10.80 2.67
N LYS A 153 23.25 10.66 1.83
CA LYS A 153 24.63 10.49 2.29
C LYS A 153 25.12 11.75 2.94
#